data_4231de6f576c8eb342ac559197bab681
#
_entry.id   4231de6f576c8eb342ac559197bab681
#
_cell.length_a   1.000
_cell.length_b   1.000
_cell.length_c   1.000
_cell.angle_alpha   90.00
_cell.angle_beta   90.00
_cell.angle_gamma   90.00
#
_symmetry.space_group_name_H-M   'P 1'
#
loop_
_entity.id
_entity.type
_entity.pdbx_description
1 polymer ?
#
loop_
_entity_poly.entity_id
_entity_poly.type
_entity_poly.pdbx_seq_one_letter_code
_entity_poly.pdbx_strand_id
1 'polypeptide(L)'
;MKREIRGIICLFLAMLMAASCSDNSKMKGLLEQVPADADVVLVGSVKTVLESAGGKLENSQIILPAFISDNLSQGEKKDFDEANAFLKDSGIDPEACAVIGTEEHGNGILVFSISDKDKFLKAIEAKGYKKDSETGDVVAYSMLSGISYYYFVVNDTYAYYPIDGVWVESDFKPIPYLRTMIEKAGQSNFADTQFGDYILEGNVGGLAFRLPKSVKERKLNDVPAEVKDLLDGVFCLRGNLTDDKCTVELGMFEKDGSQYDVEKLKKYLNVNASISEDALAMLGKDEFVVYAVSLKDFNWSNYFDLMSSATRMSRFERARMNAFTGYLEKIDGTAALGFGVKNGIESFNNMNDRSMLTQMSATLVVETKEGKAKQLVEDMKGLLEQLRVPFSETDDGFSIKTAQMGLEGDISVRHDGDIIALANHPIAKDNANKVVKAFDITDCLFAICVALDKDNKLLRDVSIDSDVNMALMVKSGNLNSSLTIEIKGGDSKEGVIAKAAKIILALKKM
;
A
#
# COMPACT_ATOMS: atom_id res chain seq x y z
N MET A 1 -22.39 -22.67 11.74
CA MET A 1 -22.92 -21.93 10.59
C MET A 1 -22.51 -20.46 10.52
N LYS A 2 -22.75 -19.57 11.54
CA LYS A 2 -22.13 -18.21 11.56
C LYS A 2 -20.61 -18.23 11.37
N ARG A 3 -19.91 -19.21 11.97
CA ARG A 3 -18.45 -19.37 11.83
C ARG A 3 -18.05 -19.87 10.44
N GLU A 4 -18.79 -20.81 9.84
CA GLU A 4 -18.46 -21.39 8.54
C GLU A 4 -18.51 -20.34 7.43
N ILE A 5 -19.59 -19.57 7.35
CA ILE A 5 -19.76 -18.52 6.33
C ILE A 5 -18.79 -17.36 6.62
N ARG A 6 -18.61 -16.97 7.89
CA ARG A 6 -17.54 -16.01 8.26
C ARG A 6 -16.13 -16.54 7.92
N GLY A 7 -15.89 -17.85 8.13
CA GLY A 7 -14.65 -18.50 7.73
C GLY A 7 -14.42 -18.41 6.22
N ILE A 8 -15.46 -18.69 5.41
CA ILE A 8 -15.40 -18.53 3.95
C ILE A 8 -15.16 -17.07 3.59
N ILE A 9 -15.88 -16.12 4.17
CA ILE A 9 -15.74 -14.69 3.91
C ILE A 9 -14.36 -14.19 4.35
N CYS A 10 -13.89 -14.54 5.55
CA CYS A 10 -12.55 -14.20 6.01
C CYS A 10 -11.46 -14.84 5.13
N LEU A 11 -11.68 -16.06 4.66
CA LEU A 11 -10.79 -16.74 3.73
C LEU A 11 -10.77 -16.01 2.37
N PHE A 12 -11.94 -15.64 1.84
CA PHE A 12 -12.04 -14.82 0.62
C PHE A 12 -11.41 -13.44 0.80
N LEU A 13 -11.66 -12.73 1.89
CA LEU A 13 -11.07 -11.42 2.17
C LEU A 13 -9.56 -11.50 2.43
N ALA A 14 -9.09 -12.54 3.13
CA ALA A 14 -7.65 -12.75 3.34
C ALA A 14 -6.95 -13.12 2.03
N MET A 15 -7.62 -13.87 1.15
CA MET A 15 -7.12 -14.20 -0.17
C MET A 15 -7.16 -13.04 -1.15
N LEU A 16 -8.07 -12.09 -1.02
CA LEU A 16 -8.12 -10.86 -1.83
C LEU A 16 -6.93 -9.92 -1.59
N MET A 17 -6.22 -10.06 -0.48
CA MET A 17 -5.04 -9.23 -0.18
C MET A 17 -3.73 -9.76 -0.78
N ALA A 18 -3.79 -10.87 -1.49
CA ALA A 18 -2.60 -11.50 -2.04
C ALA A 18 -2.91 -12.23 -3.36
N ALA A 19 -2.54 -11.78 -4.51
CA ALA A 19 -3.03 -12.34 -5.78
C ALA A 19 -2.04 -12.45 -6.95
N SER A 20 -2.16 -13.36 -7.89
CA SER A 20 -1.54 -13.42 -9.21
C SER A 20 -2.23 -14.28 -10.28
N CYS A 21 -2.08 -13.94 -11.54
CA CYS A 21 -2.54 -14.52 -12.83
C CYS A 21 -3.88 -15.29 -12.85
N SER A 22 -4.97 -14.60 -13.16
CA SER A 22 -6.24 -15.23 -13.53
C SER A 22 -6.71 -14.78 -14.90
N ASP A 23 -7.64 -15.52 -15.45
CA ASP A 23 -8.42 -15.08 -16.58
C ASP A 23 -9.26 -13.85 -16.13
N ASN A 24 -8.87 -12.65 -16.61
CA ASN A 24 -9.56 -11.40 -16.28
C ASN A 24 -11.05 -11.43 -16.68
N SER A 25 -11.48 -12.38 -17.52
CA SER A 25 -12.88 -12.55 -17.91
C SER A 25 -13.80 -12.83 -16.71
N LYS A 26 -13.34 -13.59 -15.71
CA LYS A 26 -14.14 -13.87 -14.50
C LYS A 26 -14.29 -12.64 -13.62
N MET A 27 -13.20 -11.88 -13.44
CA MET A 27 -13.26 -10.60 -12.71
C MET A 27 -14.13 -9.58 -13.44
N LYS A 28 -14.05 -9.52 -14.77
CA LYS A 28 -14.92 -8.67 -15.58
C LYS A 28 -16.39 -9.05 -15.40
N GLY A 29 -16.72 -10.35 -15.50
CA GLY A 29 -18.09 -10.84 -15.30
C GLY A 29 -18.64 -10.50 -13.90
N LEU A 30 -17.78 -10.48 -12.86
CA LEU A 30 -18.18 -10.02 -11.53
C LEU A 30 -18.42 -8.50 -11.48
N LEU A 31 -17.58 -7.70 -12.13
CA LEU A 31 -17.77 -6.24 -12.21
C LEU A 31 -18.97 -5.84 -13.04
N GLU A 32 -19.41 -6.67 -14.00
CA GLU A 32 -20.67 -6.50 -14.73
C GLU A 32 -21.90 -6.66 -13.81
N GLN A 33 -21.74 -7.29 -12.64
CA GLN A 33 -22.79 -7.42 -11.62
C GLN A 33 -22.81 -6.27 -10.60
N VAL A 34 -21.94 -5.29 -10.74
CA VAL A 34 -21.78 -4.15 -9.84
C VAL A 34 -22.28 -2.88 -10.53
N PRO A 35 -23.15 -2.07 -9.89
CA PRO A 35 -23.56 -0.79 -10.45
C PRO A 35 -22.39 0.16 -10.69
N ALA A 36 -22.40 0.92 -11.78
CA ALA A 36 -21.35 1.87 -12.14
C ALA A 36 -21.15 2.99 -11.10
N ASP A 37 -22.20 3.30 -10.31
CA ASP A 37 -22.21 4.32 -9.27
C ASP A 37 -21.78 3.82 -7.87
N ALA A 38 -21.34 2.56 -7.75
CA ALA A 38 -20.90 1.98 -6.48
C ALA A 38 -19.74 2.76 -5.84
N ASP A 39 -19.81 2.98 -4.52
CA ASP A 39 -18.82 3.80 -3.78
C ASP A 39 -17.53 3.04 -3.47
N VAL A 40 -17.62 1.75 -3.20
CA VAL A 40 -16.47 0.87 -2.94
C VAL A 40 -16.66 -0.43 -3.70
N VAL A 41 -15.69 -0.77 -4.51
CA VAL A 41 -15.66 -2.01 -5.29
C VAL A 41 -14.31 -2.67 -5.16
N LEU A 42 -14.27 -3.87 -4.63
CA LEU A 42 -13.08 -4.72 -4.58
C LEU A 42 -13.37 -5.95 -5.44
N VAL A 43 -12.52 -6.25 -6.39
CA VAL A 43 -12.58 -7.49 -7.17
C VAL A 43 -11.23 -8.18 -7.16
N GLY A 44 -11.22 -9.50 -7.10
CA GLY A 44 -9.96 -10.21 -7.11
C GLY A 44 -10.08 -11.70 -7.47
N SER A 45 -8.98 -12.23 -7.98
CA SER A 45 -8.80 -13.63 -8.31
C SER A 45 -8.28 -14.42 -7.11
N VAL A 46 -9.11 -15.25 -6.55
CA VAL A 46 -8.77 -16.17 -5.45
C VAL A 46 -7.73 -17.20 -5.90
N LYS A 47 -7.92 -17.77 -7.09
CA LYS A 47 -7.02 -18.80 -7.66
C LYS A 47 -5.59 -18.32 -7.69
N THR A 48 -5.44 -17.16 -8.20
CA THR A 48 -4.15 -16.54 -8.46
C THR A 48 -3.36 -16.21 -7.20
N VAL A 49 -4.04 -15.72 -6.14
CA VAL A 49 -3.44 -15.51 -4.81
C VAL A 49 -2.89 -16.79 -4.27
N LEU A 50 -3.76 -17.80 -4.32
CA LEU A 50 -3.48 -19.09 -3.73
C LEU A 50 -2.26 -19.73 -4.40
N GLU A 51 -2.17 -19.68 -5.73
CA GLU A 51 -1.04 -20.21 -6.49
C GLU A 51 0.27 -19.49 -6.18
N SER A 52 0.27 -18.16 -6.10
CA SER A 52 1.47 -17.39 -5.71
C SER A 52 1.89 -17.63 -4.25
N ALA A 53 0.95 -17.99 -3.39
CA ALA A 53 1.25 -18.43 -2.04
C ALA A 53 1.75 -19.89 -1.98
N GLY A 54 1.78 -20.60 -3.11
CA GLY A 54 2.17 -22.03 -3.15
C GLY A 54 1.03 -22.99 -2.80
N GLY A 55 -0.20 -22.49 -2.76
CA GLY A 55 -1.43 -23.31 -2.65
C GLY A 55 -2.00 -23.64 -4.02
N LYS A 56 -3.19 -24.23 -4.06
CA LYS A 56 -3.86 -24.64 -5.29
C LYS A 56 -5.37 -24.57 -5.15
N LEU A 57 -6.06 -24.38 -6.29
CA LEU A 57 -7.47 -24.59 -6.42
C LEU A 57 -7.73 -25.83 -7.27
N GLU A 58 -8.23 -26.90 -6.68
CA GLU A 58 -8.52 -28.18 -7.36
C GLU A 58 -9.94 -28.64 -7.05
N ASN A 59 -10.75 -28.91 -8.09
CA ASN A 59 -12.13 -29.40 -7.95
C ASN A 59 -12.98 -28.51 -7.00
N SER A 60 -12.92 -27.21 -7.16
CA SER A 60 -13.53 -26.19 -6.29
C SER A 60 -13.07 -26.24 -4.83
N GLN A 61 -12.01 -26.95 -4.50
CA GLN A 61 -11.42 -26.99 -3.17
C GLN A 61 -10.14 -26.16 -3.11
N ILE A 62 -9.96 -25.49 -1.99
CA ILE A 62 -8.77 -24.68 -1.71
C ILE A 62 -7.76 -25.57 -0.97
N ILE A 63 -6.57 -25.72 -1.52
CA ILE A 63 -5.44 -26.40 -0.90
C ILE A 63 -4.46 -25.34 -0.42
N LEU A 64 -4.41 -25.14 0.89
CA LEU A 64 -3.51 -24.17 1.49
C LEU A 64 -2.04 -24.62 1.41
N PRO A 65 -1.10 -23.68 1.23
CA PRO A 65 0.33 -24.00 1.36
C PRO A 65 0.68 -24.38 2.79
N ALA A 66 1.71 -25.24 2.94
CA ALA A 66 2.11 -25.80 4.24
C ALA A 66 2.37 -24.74 5.31
N PHE A 67 3.02 -23.62 4.96
CA PHE A 67 3.31 -22.56 5.92
C PHE A 67 2.06 -21.86 6.48
N ILE A 68 0.91 -21.93 5.79
CA ILE A 68 -0.38 -21.48 6.31
C ILE A 68 -1.04 -22.60 7.09
N SER A 69 -1.19 -23.79 6.48
CA SER A 69 -1.91 -24.92 7.08
C SER A 69 -1.30 -25.40 8.39
N ASP A 70 0.03 -25.34 8.52
CA ASP A 70 0.75 -25.76 9.73
C ASP A 70 0.63 -24.76 10.89
N ASN A 71 0.28 -23.52 10.58
CA ASN A 71 0.11 -22.45 11.57
C ASN A 71 -1.36 -22.19 11.97
N LEU A 72 -2.33 -22.86 11.35
CA LEU A 72 -3.73 -22.77 11.75
C LEU A 72 -3.94 -23.48 13.10
N SER A 73 -4.67 -22.82 14.00
CA SER A 73 -5.18 -23.47 15.22
C SER A 73 -6.18 -24.58 14.86
N GLN A 74 -6.42 -25.51 15.78
CA GLN A 74 -7.39 -26.60 15.55
C GLN A 74 -8.79 -26.08 15.20
N GLY A 75 -9.23 -24.96 15.78
CA GLY A 75 -10.49 -24.34 15.47
C GLY A 75 -10.55 -23.79 14.05
N GLU A 76 -9.54 -23.04 13.65
CA GLU A 76 -9.43 -22.46 12.30
C GLU A 76 -9.31 -23.55 11.24
N LYS A 77 -8.56 -24.62 11.52
CA LYS A 77 -8.45 -25.77 10.61
C LYS A 77 -9.81 -26.45 10.40
N LYS A 78 -10.57 -26.65 11.48
CA LYS A 78 -11.92 -27.21 11.38
C LYS A 78 -12.85 -26.29 10.58
N ASP A 79 -12.87 -24.99 10.89
CA ASP A 79 -13.70 -24.02 10.17
C ASP A 79 -13.32 -23.97 8.68
N PHE A 80 -12.02 -24.08 8.35
CA PHE A 80 -11.54 -24.18 6.98
C PHE A 80 -11.99 -25.46 6.27
N ASP A 81 -11.84 -26.62 6.93
CA ASP A 81 -12.23 -27.91 6.34
C ASP A 81 -13.74 -27.96 6.06
N GLU A 82 -14.58 -27.41 6.97
CA GLU A 82 -16.03 -27.29 6.80
C GLU A 82 -16.40 -26.35 5.64
N ALA A 83 -15.70 -25.20 5.52
CA ALA A 83 -15.87 -24.27 4.42
C ALA A 83 -15.47 -24.87 3.07
N ASN A 84 -14.35 -25.58 3.05
CA ASN A 84 -13.81 -26.21 1.85
C ASN A 84 -14.70 -27.39 1.38
N ALA A 85 -15.25 -28.16 2.31
CA ALA A 85 -16.24 -29.18 1.99
C ALA A 85 -17.52 -28.57 1.39
N PHE A 86 -17.99 -27.42 1.91
CA PHE A 86 -19.10 -26.70 1.34
C PHE A 86 -18.81 -26.22 -0.09
N LEU A 87 -17.66 -25.62 -0.35
CA LEU A 87 -17.24 -25.15 -1.68
C LEU A 87 -17.29 -26.28 -2.71
N LYS A 88 -16.77 -27.46 -2.37
CA LYS A 88 -16.70 -28.62 -3.25
C LYS A 88 -18.09 -29.05 -3.77
N ASP A 89 -19.11 -29.04 -2.89
CA ASP A 89 -20.40 -29.63 -3.18
C ASP A 89 -21.49 -28.58 -3.49
N SER A 90 -21.15 -27.29 -3.39
CA SER A 90 -22.14 -26.19 -3.51
C SER A 90 -22.37 -25.69 -4.93
N GLY A 91 -21.54 -26.07 -5.90
CA GLY A 91 -21.61 -25.46 -7.24
C GLY A 91 -21.12 -24.01 -7.30
N ILE A 92 -20.42 -23.52 -6.28
CA ILE A 92 -19.73 -22.23 -6.32
C ILE A 92 -18.50 -22.35 -7.23
N ASP A 93 -18.22 -21.31 -7.99
CA ASP A 93 -16.93 -21.12 -8.65
C ASP A 93 -16.06 -20.22 -7.78
N PRO A 94 -15.05 -20.76 -7.09
CA PRO A 94 -14.24 -20.00 -6.16
C PRO A 94 -13.04 -19.29 -6.82
N GLU A 95 -12.93 -19.25 -8.15
CA GLU A 95 -11.76 -18.67 -8.82
C GLU A 95 -11.64 -17.15 -8.63
N ALA A 96 -12.77 -16.44 -8.53
CA ALA A 96 -12.80 -15.01 -8.30
C ALA A 96 -14.00 -14.59 -7.46
N CYS A 97 -13.93 -13.43 -6.81
CA CYS A 97 -15.04 -12.80 -6.13
C CYS A 97 -14.94 -11.28 -6.18
N ALA A 98 -16.08 -10.60 -5.93
CA ALA A 98 -16.12 -9.16 -5.74
C ALA A 98 -16.79 -8.82 -4.40
N VAL A 99 -16.41 -7.69 -3.80
CA VAL A 99 -17.04 -7.11 -2.61
C VAL A 99 -17.45 -5.68 -2.94
N ILE A 100 -18.71 -5.37 -2.69
CA ILE A 100 -19.27 -4.04 -2.86
C ILE A 100 -19.48 -3.45 -1.47
N GLY A 101 -18.87 -2.31 -1.18
CA GLY A 101 -19.13 -1.55 0.04
C GLY A 101 -20.33 -0.62 -0.16
N THR A 102 -21.15 -0.50 0.88
CA THR A 102 -22.30 0.41 0.88
C THR A 102 -22.14 1.46 1.97
N GLU A 103 -22.22 2.74 1.62
CA GLU A 103 -22.13 3.83 2.60
C GLU A 103 -23.36 3.88 3.51
N GLU A 104 -24.56 3.62 2.97
CA GLU A 104 -25.81 3.78 3.70
C GLU A 104 -26.02 2.81 4.86
N HIS A 105 -25.44 1.60 4.77
CA HIS A 105 -25.80 0.52 5.70
C HIS A 105 -24.61 -0.13 6.39
N GLY A 106 -23.39 0.30 6.09
CA GLY A 106 -22.15 -0.21 6.71
C GLY A 106 -21.83 -1.68 6.43
N ASN A 107 -22.62 -2.36 5.57
CA ASN A 107 -22.47 -3.77 5.24
C ASN A 107 -21.81 -3.93 3.87
N GLY A 108 -20.83 -4.82 3.78
CA GLY A 108 -20.29 -5.27 2.50
C GLY A 108 -21.21 -6.33 1.86
N ILE A 109 -21.24 -6.38 0.54
CA ILE A 109 -21.94 -7.41 -0.25
C ILE A 109 -20.89 -8.21 -1.00
N LEU A 110 -20.82 -9.50 -0.72
CA LEU A 110 -19.99 -10.44 -1.48
C LEU A 110 -20.75 -10.90 -2.70
N VAL A 111 -20.12 -10.81 -3.87
CA VAL A 111 -20.62 -11.35 -5.15
C VAL A 111 -19.66 -12.43 -5.61
N PHE A 112 -20.17 -13.57 -5.99
CA PHE A 112 -19.39 -14.69 -6.52
C PHE A 112 -20.14 -15.45 -7.59
N SER A 113 -19.39 -16.12 -8.46
CA SER A 113 -19.95 -16.91 -9.55
C SER A 113 -20.44 -18.28 -9.06
N ILE A 114 -21.50 -18.76 -9.69
CA ILE A 114 -22.04 -20.12 -9.51
C ILE A 114 -21.90 -20.88 -10.81
N SER A 115 -21.28 -22.05 -10.76
CA SER A 115 -21.16 -22.97 -11.91
C SER A 115 -22.35 -23.90 -12.07
N ASP A 116 -23.14 -24.09 -10.98
CA ASP A 116 -24.32 -24.97 -10.95
C ASP A 116 -25.35 -24.42 -9.94
N LYS A 117 -26.36 -23.70 -10.45
CA LYS A 117 -27.41 -23.05 -9.65
C LYS A 117 -28.17 -24.05 -8.80
N ASP A 118 -28.54 -25.22 -9.37
CA ASP A 118 -29.37 -26.22 -8.66
C ASP A 118 -28.60 -26.84 -7.49
N LYS A 119 -27.28 -27.11 -7.67
CA LYS A 119 -26.47 -27.55 -6.56
C LYS A 119 -26.31 -26.48 -5.50
N PHE A 120 -26.11 -25.21 -5.91
CA PHE A 120 -26.01 -24.11 -4.98
C PHE A 120 -27.27 -23.95 -4.13
N LEU A 121 -28.44 -23.92 -4.76
CA LEU A 121 -29.72 -23.80 -4.05
C LEU A 121 -29.95 -24.96 -3.07
N LYS A 122 -29.69 -26.19 -3.48
CA LYS A 122 -29.77 -27.35 -2.59
C LYS A 122 -28.79 -27.26 -1.42
N ALA A 123 -27.56 -26.77 -1.66
CA ALA A 123 -26.55 -26.63 -0.61
C ALA A 123 -26.95 -25.60 0.44
N ILE A 124 -27.50 -24.42 0.04
CA ILE A 124 -27.97 -23.41 0.99
C ILE A 124 -29.26 -23.85 1.72
N GLU A 125 -30.16 -24.54 1.05
CA GLU A 125 -31.36 -25.14 1.69
C GLU A 125 -30.93 -26.17 2.77
N ALA A 126 -29.96 -27.02 2.49
CA ALA A 126 -29.43 -27.95 3.46
C ALA A 126 -28.78 -27.24 4.69
N LYS A 127 -28.34 -26.00 4.53
CA LYS A 127 -27.84 -25.13 5.61
C LYS A 127 -28.98 -24.37 6.34
N GLY A 128 -30.23 -24.55 5.95
CA GLY A 128 -31.40 -23.99 6.61
C GLY A 128 -31.93 -22.70 6.01
N TYR A 129 -31.42 -22.28 4.85
CA TYR A 129 -32.01 -21.18 4.10
C TYR A 129 -33.35 -21.61 3.48
N LYS A 130 -34.33 -20.72 3.49
CA LYS A 130 -35.62 -20.95 2.91
C LYS A 130 -35.87 -19.96 1.78
N LYS A 131 -36.51 -20.42 0.70
CA LYS A 131 -36.90 -19.54 -0.39
C LYS A 131 -37.88 -18.49 0.14
N ASP A 132 -37.54 -17.24 -0.09
CA ASP A 132 -38.33 -16.08 0.34
C ASP A 132 -39.23 -15.58 -0.81
N SER A 133 -38.65 -15.35 -1.98
CA SER A 133 -39.32 -14.80 -3.13
C SER A 133 -38.60 -15.10 -4.43
N GLU A 134 -39.35 -15.02 -5.55
CA GLU A 134 -38.81 -15.18 -6.89
C GLU A 134 -39.38 -14.11 -7.81
N THR A 135 -38.55 -13.54 -8.68
CA THR A 135 -38.96 -12.54 -9.68
C THR A 135 -38.06 -12.69 -10.90
N GLY A 136 -38.65 -13.18 -12.00
CA GLY A 136 -37.84 -13.53 -13.18
C GLY A 136 -36.88 -14.66 -12.90
N ASP A 137 -35.61 -14.46 -13.24
CA ASP A 137 -34.49 -15.36 -12.99
C ASP A 137 -33.83 -15.20 -11.58
N VAL A 138 -34.28 -14.19 -10.82
CA VAL A 138 -33.70 -13.83 -9.51
C VAL A 138 -34.52 -14.46 -8.38
N VAL A 139 -33.89 -15.34 -7.61
CA VAL A 139 -34.46 -16.02 -6.45
C VAL A 139 -33.78 -15.52 -5.16
N ALA A 140 -34.57 -15.20 -4.17
CA ALA A 140 -34.08 -14.80 -2.85
C ALA A 140 -34.34 -15.91 -1.83
N TYR A 141 -33.31 -16.12 -0.99
CA TYR A 141 -33.33 -17.05 0.15
C TYR A 141 -32.97 -16.30 1.42
N SER A 142 -33.63 -16.67 2.51
CA SER A 142 -33.37 -16.10 3.82
C SER A 142 -33.26 -17.15 4.91
N MET A 143 -32.53 -16.81 5.96
CA MET A 143 -32.37 -17.63 7.16
C MET A 143 -32.25 -16.74 8.39
N LEU A 144 -33.07 -17.03 9.40
CA LEU A 144 -32.98 -16.41 10.71
C LEU A 144 -31.99 -17.23 11.59
N SER A 145 -30.97 -16.61 12.12
CA SER A 145 -30.06 -17.21 13.09
C SER A 145 -29.84 -16.28 14.28
N GLY A 146 -30.47 -16.58 15.40
CA GLY A 146 -30.52 -15.69 16.57
C GLY A 146 -31.30 -14.43 16.24
N ILE A 147 -30.65 -13.26 16.36
CA ILE A 147 -31.24 -11.94 16.09
C ILE A 147 -30.85 -11.39 14.71
N SER A 148 -30.24 -12.18 13.84
CA SER A 148 -29.78 -11.71 12.54
C SER A 148 -30.39 -12.53 11.42
N TYR A 149 -30.83 -11.84 10.38
CA TYR A 149 -31.17 -12.45 9.12
C TYR A 149 -29.97 -12.52 8.19
N TYR A 150 -29.86 -13.64 7.49
CA TYR A 150 -28.89 -13.88 6.42
C TYR A 150 -29.63 -14.13 5.13
N TYR A 151 -29.15 -13.58 4.04
CA TYR A 151 -29.84 -13.59 2.77
C TYR A 151 -28.87 -14.06 1.67
N PHE A 152 -29.41 -14.76 0.69
CA PHE A 152 -28.81 -14.90 -0.63
C PHE A 152 -29.79 -14.37 -1.66
N VAL A 153 -29.34 -13.59 -2.60
CA VAL A 153 -30.05 -13.28 -3.83
C VAL A 153 -29.27 -13.90 -4.97
N VAL A 154 -29.89 -14.71 -5.78
CA VAL A 154 -29.24 -15.59 -6.75
C VAL A 154 -29.92 -15.42 -8.10
N ASN A 155 -29.15 -15.16 -9.15
CA ASN A 155 -29.56 -15.29 -10.53
C ASN A 155 -28.98 -16.59 -11.13
N ASP A 156 -28.96 -16.73 -12.47
CA ASP A 156 -28.52 -17.99 -13.09
C ASP A 156 -27.01 -18.25 -12.92
N THR A 157 -26.19 -17.20 -12.72
CA THR A 157 -24.73 -17.28 -12.77
C THR A 157 -24.05 -16.73 -11.52
N TYR A 158 -24.72 -15.87 -10.73
CA TYR A 158 -24.13 -15.18 -9.60
C TYR A 158 -24.98 -15.25 -8.35
N ALA A 159 -24.29 -15.23 -7.19
CA ALA A 159 -24.94 -15.09 -5.89
C ALA A 159 -24.39 -13.84 -5.15
N TYR A 160 -25.30 -13.16 -4.47
CA TYR A 160 -25.07 -11.96 -3.69
C TYR A 160 -25.34 -12.25 -2.22
N TYR A 161 -24.39 -11.94 -1.36
CA TYR A 161 -24.46 -12.24 0.07
C TYR A 161 -24.01 -11.05 0.91
N PRO A 162 -24.86 -10.47 1.79
CA PRO A 162 -24.46 -9.47 2.77
C PRO A 162 -23.53 -10.08 3.83
N ILE A 163 -22.34 -9.54 3.98
CA ILE A 163 -21.23 -10.16 4.76
C ILE A 163 -21.59 -10.32 6.24
N ASP A 164 -22.21 -9.33 6.87
CA ASP A 164 -22.45 -9.33 8.33
C ASP A 164 -23.86 -9.73 8.76
N GLY A 165 -24.74 -10.05 7.80
CA GLY A 165 -26.16 -10.23 8.06
C GLY A 165 -26.84 -8.92 8.50
N VAL A 166 -28.15 -8.96 8.72
CA VAL A 166 -28.95 -7.79 9.11
C VAL A 166 -29.69 -8.08 10.42
N TRP A 167 -29.68 -7.12 11.34
CA TRP A 167 -30.43 -7.24 12.60
C TRP A 167 -31.94 -7.28 12.34
N VAL A 168 -32.69 -8.09 13.11
CA VAL A 168 -34.14 -8.25 12.97
C VAL A 168 -34.90 -6.92 13.04
N GLU A 169 -34.43 -6.00 13.89
CA GLU A 169 -35.03 -4.69 14.10
C GLU A 169 -34.52 -3.60 13.14
N SER A 170 -33.71 -3.97 12.15
CA SER A 170 -33.17 -3.01 11.18
C SER A 170 -34.23 -2.63 10.15
N ASP A 171 -34.35 -1.35 9.84
CA ASP A 171 -35.15 -0.84 8.72
C ASP A 171 -34.59 -1.22 7.35
N PHE A 172 -33.37 -1.72 7.30
CA PHE A 172 -32.73 -2.17 6.07
C PHE A 172 -33.37 -3.43 5.53
N LYS A 173 -33.81 -3.39 4.27
CA LYS A 173 -34.42 -4.50 3.55
C LYS A 173 -33.47 -5.03 2.47
N PRO A 174 -32.61 -6.02 2.79
CA PRO A 174 -31.56 -6.46 1.90
C PRO A 174 -32.05 -7.03 0.57
N ILE A 175 -33.16 -7.78 0.53
CA ILE A 175 -33.66 -8.38 -0.71
C ILE A 175 -34.08 -7.32 -1.74
N PRO A 176 -34.95 -6.34 -1.42
CA PRO A 176 -35.24 -5.24 -2.32
C PRO A 176 -34.00 -4.45 -2.74
N TYR A 177 -33.10 -4.20 -1.80
CA TYR A 177 -31.84 -3.48 -2.08
C TYR A 177 -30.95 -4.23 -3.08
N LEU A 178 -30.72 -5.53 -2.88
CA LEU A 178 -29.92 -6.36 -3.78
C LEU A 178 -30.55 -6.48 -5.18
N ARG A 179 -31.86 -6.57 -5.25
CA ARG A 179 -32.58 -6.55 -6.54
C ARG A 179 -32.40 -5.23 -7.28
N THR A 180 -32.57 -4.11 -6.59
CA THR A 180 -32.33 -2.78 -7.18
C THR A 180 -30.87 -2.65 -7.67
N MET A 181 -29.91 -3.20 -6.93
CA MET A 181 -28.51 -3.24 -7.36
C MET A 181 -28.33 -4.04 -8.66
N ILE A 182 -28.90 -5.24 -8.74
CA ILE A 182 -28.83 -6.09 -9.94
C ILE A 182 -29.46 -5.37 -11.14
N GLU A 183 -30.65 -4.74 -10.96
CA GLU A 183 -31.29 -3.96 -12.00
C GLU A 183 -30.46 -2.77 -12.47
N LYS A 184 -29.83 -2.02 -11.55
CA LYS A 184 -28.93 -0.91 -11.88
C LYS A 184 -27.70 -1.40 -12.65
N ALA A 185 -27.06 -2.48 -12.20
CA ALA A 185 -25.92 -3.08 -12.88
C ALA A 185 -26.27 -3.52 -14.32
N GLY A 186 -27.48 -4.06 -14.53
CA GLY A 186 -27.99 -4.38 -15.87
C GLY A 186 -28.20 -3.17 -16.78
N GLN A 187 -28.38 -1.97 -16.22
CA GLN A 187 -28.51 -0.71 -16.98
C GLN A 187 -27.14 -0.04 -17.22
N SER A 188 -26.27 -0.04 -16.22
CA SER A 188 -24.93 0.55 -16.26
C SER A 188 -24.07 -0.12 -15.18
N ASN A 189 -23.07 -0.86 -15.62
CA ASN A 189 -22.23 -1.67 -14.73
C ASN A 189 -20.84 -1.05 -14.55
N PHE A 190 -20.14 -1.52 -13.51
CA PHE A 190 -18.82 -1.02 -13.14
C PHE A 190 -17.72 -1.45 -14.12
N ALA A 191 -17.88 -2.61 -14.80
CA ALA A 191 -16.91 -3.08 -15.78
C ALA A 191 -16.78 -2.16 -17.00
N ASP A 192 -17.84 -1.41 -17.34
CA ASP A 192 -17.85 -0.48 -18.47
C ASP A 192 -17.37 0.94 -18.07
N THR A 193 -16.88 1.12 -16.84
CA THR A 193 -16.30 2.38 -16.38
C THR A 193 -14.78 2.40 -16.54
N GLN A 194 -14.18 3.59 -16.62
CA GLN A 194 -12.71 3.73 -16.61
C GLN A 194 -12.08 3.20 -15.32
N PHE A 195 -12.81 3.18 -14.23
CA PHE A 195 -12.37 2.59 -12.96
C PHE A 195 -12.28 1.06 -13.07
N GLY A 196 -13.27 0.44 -13.68
CA GLY A 196 -13.30 -0.99 -13.98
C GLY A 196 -12.17 -1.38 -14.94
N ASP A 197 -11.98 -0.64 -16.02
CA ASP A 197 -10.87 -0.85 -16.96
C ASP A 197 -9.52 -0.78 -16.24
N TYR A 198 -9.28 0.26 -15.41
CA TYR A 198 -8.04 0.40 -14.66
C TYR A 198 -7.77 -0.80 -13.73
N ILE A 199 -8.80 -1.27 -13.00
CA ILE A 199 -8.67 -2.42 -12.12
C ILE A 199 -8.36 -3.70 -12.91
N LEU A 200 -9.02 -3.89 -14.05
CA LEU A 200 -8.87 -5.08 -14.90
C LEU A 200 -7.55 -5.13 -15.69
N GLU A 201 -6.82 -4.03 -15.79
CA GLU A 201 -5.43 -4.06 -16.28
C GLU A 201 -4.48 -4.79 -15.32
N GLY A 202 -4.83 -4.89 -14.03
CA GLY A 202 -4.13 -5.71 -13.06
C GLY A 202 -4.46 -7.20 -13.23
N ASN A 203 -3.45 -8.07 -13.14
CA ASN A 203 -3.68 -9.52 -13.25
C ASN A 203 -4.26 -10.15 -11.98
N VAL A 204 -4.48 -9.34 -10.96
CA VAL A 204 -4.96 -9.72 -9.63
C VAL A 204 -6.35 -9.22 -9.37
N GLY A 205 -6.72 -8.14 -10.02
CA GLY A 205 -7.84 -7.29 -9.66
C GLY A 205 -7.41 -6.04 -8.90
N GLY A 206 -8.33 -5.48 -8.16
CA GLY A 206 -8.05 -4.25 -7.41
C GLY A 206 -9.25 -3.71 -6.65
N LEU A 207 -9.09 -2.49 -6.19
CA LEU A 207 -10.04 -1.75 -5.37
C LEU A 207 -10.30 -0.38 -5.98
N ALA A 208 -11.57 -0.01 -6.17
CA ALA A 208 -11.95 1.38 -6.39
C ALA A 208 -12.74 1.87 -5.17
N PHE A 209 -12.47 3.10 -4.74
CA PHE A 209 -13.22 3.68 -3.63
C PHE A 209 -13.34 5.20 -3.75
N ARG A 210 -14.46 5.70 -3.25
CA ARG A 210 -14.73 7.11 -3.00
C ARG A 210 -14.71 7.36 -1.50
N LEU A 211 -14.20 8.50 -1.06
CA LEU A 211 -14.26 8.82 0.36
C LEU A 211 -15.72 9.05 0.79
N PRO A 212 -16.17 8.43 1.90
CA PRO A 212 -17.53 8.58 2.42
C PRO A 212 -17.89 10.05 2.68
N LYS A 213 -19.14 10.42 2.43
CA LYS A 213 -19.65 11.78 2.73
C LYS A 213 -19.42 12.18 4.17
N SER A 214 -19.61 11.24 5.10
CA SER A 214 -19.39 11.46 6.53
C SER A 214 -17.94 11.87 6.87
N VAL A 215 -16.95 11.37 6.13
CA VAL A 215 -15.54 11.78 6.25
C VAL A 215 -15.33 13.19 5.67
N LYS A 216 -15.92 13.44 4.50
CA LYS A 216 -15.83 14.73 3.80
C LYS A 216 -16.44 15.87 4.62
N GLU A 217 -17.63 15.68 5.17
CA GLU A 217 -18.35 16.72 5.93
C GLU A 217 -17.71 17.04 7.28
N ARG A 218 -17.14 16.04 7.97
CA ARG A 218 -16.59 16.24 9.33
C ARG A 218 -15.17 16.78 9.37
N LYS A 219 -14.34 16.46 8.37
CA LYS A 219 -12.88 16.72 8.44
C LYS A 219 -12.37 17.72 7.41
N LEU A 220 -13.16 18.06 6.38
CA LEU A 220 -12.67 18.81 5.23
C LEU A 220 -13.17 20.25 5.15
N ASN A 221 -13.89 20.76 6.15
CA ASN A 221 -14.42 22.13 6.11
C ASN A 221 -13.31 23.21 6.00
N ASP A 222 -12.15 22.93 6.62
CA ASP A 222 -11.00 23.84 6.67
C ASP A 222 -9.92 23.54 5.63
N VAL A 223 -10.16 22.59 4.72
CA VAL A 223 -9.21 22.17 3.67
C VAL A 223 -9.43 23.00 2.41
N PRO A 224 -8.37 23.45 1.71
CA PRO A 224 -8.49 24.18 0.43
C PRO A 224 -9.30 23.44 -0.63
N ALA A 225 -9.90 24.19 -1.55
CA ALA A 225 -10.79 23.64 -2.59
C ALA A 225 -10.07 22.59 -3.46
N GLU A 226 -8.83 22.85 -3.83
CA GLU A 226 -8.02 21.97 -4.67
C GLU A 226 -7.80 20.57 -4.02
N VAL A 227 -7.60 20.57 -2.68
CA VAL A 227 -7.45 19.32 -1.92
C VAL A 227 -8.82 18.63 -1.72
N LYS A 228 -9.91 19.42 -1.58
CA LYS A 228 -11.27 18.85 -1.57
C LYS A 228 -11.60 18.17 -2.88
N ASP A 229 -11.26 18.78 -4.00
CA ASP A 229 -11.48 18.20 -5.33
C ASP A 229 -10.74 16.86 -5.48
N LEU A 230 -9.47 16.80 -5.02
CA LEU A 230 -8.71 15.53 -4.99
C LEU A 230 -9.43 14.47 -4.16
N LEU A 231 -9.91 14.84 -2.97
CA LEU A 231 -10.58 13.92 -2.05
C LEU A 231 -12.01 13.57 -2.49
N ASP A 232 -12.58 14.32 -3.41
CA ASP A 232 -13.86 14.05 -4.04
C ASP A 232 -13.77 13.10 -5.22
N GLY A 233 -12.58 12.82 -5.71
CA GLY A 233 -12.29 11.88 -6.79
C GLY A 233 -12.53 10.41 -6.41
N VAL A 234 -12.13 9.53 -7.33
CA VAL A 234 -12.12 8.08 -7.18
C VAL A 234 -10.67 7.60 -7.13
N PHE A 235 -10.36 6.82 -6.11
CA PHE A 235 -9.05 6.21 -5.96
C PHE A 235 -9.14 4.76 -6.40
N CYS A 236 -8.27 4.34 -7.31
CA CYS A 236 -8.22 2.99 -7.82
C CYS A 236 -6.87 2.35 -7.52
N LEU A 237 -6.89 1.19 -6.90
CA LEU A 237 -5.73 0.33 -6.73
C LEU A 237 -5.84 -0.83 -7.69
N ARG A 238 -4.75 -1.18 -8.37
CA ARG A 238 -4.64 -2.44 -9.11
C ARG A 238 -3.43 -3.22 -8.68
N GLY A 239 -3.55 -4.53 -8.67
CA GLY A 239 -2.49 -5.43 -8.27
C GLY A 239 -1.92 -6.21 -9.46
N ASN A 240 -0.61 -6.38 -9.48
CA ASN A 240 0.09 -7.25 -10.42
C ASN A 240 1.04 -8.16 -9.68
N LEU A 241 1.02 -9.44 -10.04
CA LEU A 241 1.90 -10.45 -9.47
C LEU A 241 2.60 -11.24 -10.58
N THR A 242 3.85 -11.55 -10.31
CA THR A 242 4.65 -12.56 -11.01
C THR A 242 5.29 -13.48 -9.98
N ASP A 243 6.08 -14.46 -10.42
CA ASP A 243 6.77 -15.38 -9.50
C ASP A 243 7.71 -14.68 -8.52
N ASP A 244 8.32 -13.57 -8.97
CA ASP A 244 9.31 -12.85 -8.17
C ASP A 244 8.85 -11.46 -7.70
N LYS A 245 7.73 -10.95 -8.22
CA LYS A 245 7.36 -9.54 -8.01
C LYS A 245 5.87 -9.36 -7.73
N CYS A 246 5.57 -8.55 -6.72
CA CYS A 246 4.24 -8.00 -6.42
C CYS A 246 4.28 -6.49 -6.63
N THR A 247 3.34 -5.94 -7.38
CA THR A 247 3.18 -4.49 -7.55
C THR A 247 1.74 -4.11 -7.29
N VAL A 248 1.53 -3.09 -6.47
CA VAL A 248 0.24 -2.42 -6.30
C VAL A 248 0.37 -1.00 -6.80
N GLU A 249 -0.47 -0.61 -7.74
CA GLU A 249 -0.47 0.73 -8.34
C GLU A 249 -1.72 1.48 -7.93
N LEU A 250 -1.56 2.76 -7.57
CA LEU A 250 -2.64 3.68 -7.25
C LEU A 250 -2.82 4.66 -8.41
N GLY A 251 -4.03 4.68 -8.97
CA GLY A 251 -4.51 5.72 -9.89
C GLY A 251 -5.52 6.63 -9.21
N MET A 252 -5.52 7.89 -9.58
CA MET A 252 -6.47 8.90 -9.12
C MET A 252 -7.29 9.42 -10.29
N PHE A 253 -8.60 9.48 -10.12
CA PHE A 253 -9.54 9.85 -11.16
C PHE A 253 -10.52 10.91 -10.67
N GLU A 254 -10.98 11.76 -11.58
CA GLU A 254 -12.14 12.61 -11.38
C GLU A 254 -13.43 11.75 -11.32
N LYS A 255 -14.53 12.35 -10.89
CA LYS A 255 -15.83 11.62 -10.81
C LYS A 255 -16.35 11.13 -12.16
N ASP A 256 -15.99 11.81 -13.24
CA ASP A 256 -16.38 11.47 -14.61
C ASP A 256 -15.51 10.37 -15.24
N GLY A 257 -14.50 9.88 -14.50
CA GLY A 257 -13.57 8.85 -14.94
C GLY A 257 -12.31 9.38 -15.64
N SER A 258 -12.20 10.69 -15.90
CA SER A 258 -10.96 11.26 -16.40
C SER A 258 -9.85 11.15 -15.34
N GLN A 259 -8.60 11.04 -15.77
CA GLN A 259 -7.47 11.08 -14.85
C GLN A 259 -7.45 12.41 -14.10
N TYR A 260 -7.13 12.38 -12.79
CA TYR A 260 -7.07 13.57 -11.98
C TYR A 260 -6.06 14.58 -12.54
N ASP A 261 -6.50 15.84 -12.69
CA ASP A 261 -5.64 16.93 -13.14
C ASP A 261 -4.71 17.40 -12.02
N VAL A 262 -3.49 16.88 -12.00
CA VAL A 262 -2.48 17.17 -10.98
C VAL A 262 -2.01 18.64 -10.98
N GLU A 263 -2.21 19.39 -12.09
CA GLU A 263 -1.89 20.82 -12.17
C GLU A 263 -2.70 21.65 -11.15
N LYS A 264 -3.83 21.16 -10.66
CA LYS A 264 -4.57 21.76 -9.57
C LYS A 264 -3.74 21.88 -8.27
N LEU A 265 -2.70 21.06 -8.11
CA LEU A 265 -1.81 21.04 -6.94
C LEU A 265 -0.58 21.95 -7.09
N LYS A 266 -0.35 22.56 -8.25
CA LYS A 266 0.84 23.39 -8.53
C LYS A 266 1.05 24.56 -7.56
N LYS A 267 0.00 24.97 -6.86
CA LYS A 267 0.07 25.99 -5.81
C LYS A 267 0.92 25.54 -4.61
N TYR A 268 1.01 24.25 -4.37
CA TYR A 268 1.67 23.65 -3.21
C TYR A 268 3.01 23.01 -3.56
N LEU A 269 3.07 22.35 -4.70
CA LEU A 269 4.25 21.58 -5.12
C LEU A 269 4.41 21.60 -6.65
N ASN A 270 5.64 21.48 -7.11
CA ASN A 270 5.94 21.26 -8.52
C ASN A 270 5.77 19.78 -8.84
N VAL A 271 4.61 19.40 -9.38
CA VAL A 271 4.28 18.01 -9.71
C VAL A 271 5.20 17.41 -10.79
N ASN A 272 5.86 18.26 -11.58
CA ASN A 272 6.80 17.85 -12.64
C ASN A 272 8.26 17.78 -12.14
N ALA A 273 8.50 18.08 -10.85
CA ALA A 273 9.82 17.96 -10.28
C ALA A 273 10.22 16.49 -10.11
N SER A 274 11.49 16.21 -10.22
CA SER A 274 12.03 14.86 -10.10
C SER A 274 13.26 14.81 -9.18
N ILE A 275 13.58 13.64 -8.67
CA ILE A 275 14.72 13.38 -7.81
C ILE A 275 16.02 13.48 -8.64
N SER A 276 17.00 14.21 -8.14
CA SER A 276 18.29 14.46 -8.77
C SER A 276 19.23 13.25 -8.67
N GLU A 277 19.79 12.83 -9.80
CA GLU A 277 20.83 11.78 -9.82
C GLU A 277 22.08 12.21 -9.08
N ASP A 278 22.50 13.48 -9.20
CA ASP A 278 23.66 14.03 -8.52
C ASP A 278 23.52 14.00 -6.99
N ALA A 279 22.32 14.29 -6.49
CA ALA A 279 22.04 14.17 -5.06
C ALA A 279 22.11 12.72 -4.59
N LEU A 280 21.53 11.79 -5.35
CA LEU A 280 21.57 10.35 -5.03
C LEU A 280 23.00 9.78 -5.07
N ALA A 281 23.88 10.34 -5.90
CA ALA A 281 25.28 9.92 -6.00
C ALA A 281 26.10 10.14 -4.72
N MET A 282 25.59 10.98 -3.81
CA MET A 282 26.23 11.27 -2.50
C MET A 282 25.87 10.24 -1.42
N LEU A 283 24.93 9.34 -1.66
CA LEU A 283 24.49 8.32 -0.71
C LEU A 283 25.56 7.23 -0.52
N GLY A 284 25.67 6.71 0.70
CA GLY A 284 26.65 5.68 1.05
C GLY A 284 26.34 4.33 0.41
N LYS A 285 27.38 3.59 0.02
CA LYS A 285 27.26 2.28 -0.64
C LYS A 285 26.64 1.19 0.25
N ASP A 286 26.78 1.30 1.57
CA ASP A 286 26.31 0.31 2.55
C ASP A 286 24.89 0.64 3.06
N GLU A 287 24.28 1.71 2.56
CA GLU A 287 22.93 2.11 2.87
C GLU A 287 21.94 1.34 1.98
N PHE A 288 21.04 0.61 2.61
CA PHE A 288 20.07 -0.25 1.93
C PHE A 288 18.63 0.24 2.04
N VAL A 289 18.40 1.33 2.78
CA VAL A 289 17.11 2.06 2.80
C VAL A 289 17.39 3.46 2.29
N VAL A 290 16.59 3.94 1.36
CA VAL A 290 16.66 5.29 0.81
C VAL A 290 15.27 5.93 0.85
N TYR A 291 15.20 7.11 1.46
CA TYR A 291 14.09 8.04 1.32
C TYR A 291 14.55 9.17 0.42
N ALA A 292 13.79 9.51 -0.59
CA ALA A 292 14.11 10.65 -1.45
C ALA A 292 12.83 11.39 -1.84
N VAL A 293 12.92 12.72 -1.92
CA VAL A 293 11.83 13.59 -2.36
C VAL A 293 12.40 14.76 -3.14
N SER A 294 11.73 15.15 -4.21
CA SER A 294 12.03 16.39 -4.91
C SER A 294 11.22 17.53 -4.31
N LEU A 295 11.92 18.54 -3.82
CA LEU A 295 11.37 19.78 -3.25
C LEU A 295 11.62 20.98 -4.18
N LYS A 296 11.93 20.71 -5.44
CA LYS A 296 12.18 21.77 -6.43
C LYS A 296 10.93 22.63 -6.62
N ASP A 297 11.09 23.94 -6.45
CA ASP A 297 10.00 24.92 -6.50
C ASP A 297 8.87 24.64 -5.49
N PHE A 298 9.17 23.97 -4.39
CA PHE A 298 8.20 23.65 -3.35
C PHE A 298 7.76 24.90 -2.60
N ASN A 299 6.47 25.14 -2.50
CA ASN A 299 5.94 26.31 -1.81
C ASN A 299 5.74 26.06 -0.30
N TRP A 300 6.79 26.25 0.48
CA TRP A 300 6.78 26.05 1.92
C TRP A 300 5.72 26.88 2.64
N SER A 301 5.50 28.14 2.24
CA SER A 301 4.51 28.99 2.87
C SER A 301 3.09 28.46 2.69
N ASN A 302 2.70 28.13 1.45
CA ASN A 302 1.38 27.56 1.18
C ASN A 302 1.19 26.19 1.84
N TYR A 303 2.25 25.36 1.91
CA TYR A 303 2.20 24.09 2.59
C TYR A 303 1.96 24.25 4.10
N PHE A 304 2.65 25.19 4.75
CA PHE A 304 2.45 25.44 6.18
C PHE A 304 1.09 26.07 6.48
N ASP A 305 0.56 26.89 5.61
CA ASP A 305 -0.80 27.40 5.72
C ASP A 305 -1.83 26.26 5.63
N LEU A 306 -1.64 25.33 4.68
CA LEU A 306 -2.44 24.12 4.56
C LEU A 306 -2.38 23.27 5.83
N MET A 307 -1.18 22.95 6.29
CA MET A 307 -0.96 22.13 7.51
C MET A 307 -1.55 22.82 8.74
N SER A 308 -1.38 24.14 8.88
CA SER A 308 -1.90 24.87 10.03
C SER A 308 -3.43 24.92 10.06
N SER A 309 -4.08 24.95 8.90
CA SER A 309 -5.53 24.89 8.80
C SER A 309 -6.05 23.48 9.11
N ALA A 310 -5.41 22.45 8.57
CA ALA A 310 -5.81 21.05 8.75
C ALA A 310 -5.60 20.54 10.19
N THR A 311 -4.55 20.99 10.89
CA THR A 311 -4.15 20.48 12.22
C THR A 311 -4.56 21.38 13.39
N ARG A 312 -5.20 22.55 13.14
CA ARG A 312 -5.56 23.54 14.15
C ARG A 312 -4.37 23.96 15.03
N MET A 313 -3.21 24.19 14.42
CA MET A 313 -1.99 24.57 15.13
C MET A 313 -2.19 25.82 16.00
N SER A 314 -1.59 25.79 17.20
CA SER A 314 -1.52 26.95 18.07
C SER A 314 -0.68 28.09 17.48
N ARG A 315 -0.88 29.31 17.95
CA ARG A 315 -0.06 30.48 17.52
C ARG A 315 1.44 30.28 17.76
N PHE A 316 1.79 29.57 18.84
CA PHE A 316 3.19 29.30 19.18
C PHE A 316 3.84 28.30 18.22
N GLU A 317 3.13 27.23 17.85
CA GLU A 317 3.59 26.26 16.87
C GLU A 317 3.79 26.90 15.49
N ARG A 318 2.85 27.76 15.05
CA ARG A 318 3.01 28.53 13.81
C ARG A 318 4.23 29.45 13.85
N ALA A 319 4.46 30.16 14.96
CA ALA A 319 5.63 31.03 15.09
C ALA A 319 6.94 30.25 15.01
N ARG A 320 7.01 29.05 15.61
CA ARG A 320 8.18 28.16 15.47
C ARG A 320 8.35 27.68 14.03
N MET A 321 7.27 27.26 13.36
CA MET A 321 7.36 26.84 11.96
C MET A 321 7.82 27.97 11.07
N ASN A 322 7.29 29.19 11.22
CA ASN A 322 7.72 30.34 10.45
C ASN A 322 9.19 30.70 10.66
N ALA A 323 9.76 30.44 11.85
CA ALA A 323 11.19 30.63 12.10
C ALA A 323 12.06 29.65 11.28
N PHE A 324 11.56 28.44 11.01
CA PHE A 324 12.24 27.45 10.17
C PHE A 324 12.06 27.67 8.67
N THR A 325 10.99 28.36 8.25
CA THR A 325 10.66 28.57 6.83
C THR A 325 11.82 29.22 6.09
N GLY A 326 12.49 30.22 6.68
CA GLY A 326 13.61 30.90 6.05
C GLY A 326 14.85 29.99 5.77
N TYR A 327 14.99 28.88 6.50
CA TYR A 327 16.02 27.87 6.20
C TYR A 327 15.51 26.91 5.13
N LEU A 328 14.25 26.47 5.22
CA LEU A 328 13.62 25.56 4.27
C LEU A 328 13.49 26.16 2.88
N GLU A 329 13.26 27.47 2.77
CA GLU A 329 13.22 28.20 1.49
C GLU A 329 14.56 28.23 0.74
N LYS A 330 15.67 27.88 1.40
CA LYS A 330 16.99 27.69 0.76
C LYS A 330 17.11 26.32 0.11
N ILE A 331 16.27 25.36 0.47
CA ILE A 331 16.20 24.02 -0.13
C ILE A 331 15.41 24.12 -1.41
N ASP A 332 15.97 23.64 -2.52
CA ASP A 332 15.33 23.68 -3.83
C ASP A 332 15.92 22.56 -4.70
N GLY A 333 15.27 21.42 -4.71
CA GLY A 333 15.73 20.21 -5.37
C GLY A 333 15.53 18.99 -4.51
N THR A 334 16.42 18.04 -4.56
CA THR A 334 16.31 16.76 -3.88
C THR A 334 16.70 16.83 -2.41
N ALA A 335 15.87 16.25 -1.55
CA ALA A 335 16.27 15.84 -0.20
C ALA A 335 16.24 14.30 -0.14
N ALA A 336 17.36 13.70 0.28
CA ALA A 336 17.48 12.24 0.38
C ALA A 336 18.12 11.82 1.70
N LEU A 337 17.64 10.72 2.26
CA LEU A 337 18.17 10.08 3.46
C LEU A 337 18.49 8.63 3.16
N GLY A 338 19.77 8.28 3.19
CA GLY A 338 20.24 6.91 3.13
C GLY A 338 20.45 6.33 4.53
N PHE A 339 20.17 5.04 4.69
CA PHE A 339 20.32 4.34 5.95
C PHE A 339 20.73 2.88 5.76
N GLY A 340 21.65 2.42 6.63
CA GLY A 340 22.09 1.04 6.67
C GLY A 340 22.66 0.64 8.02
N VAL A 341 22.92 -0.66 8.22
CA VAL A 341 23.62 -1.20 9.40
C VAL A 341 24.90 -1.89 8.96
N LYS A 342 25.99 -1.66 9.69
CA LYS A 342 27.33 -2.12 9.26
C LYS A 342 27.57 -3.62 9.48
N ASN A 343 27.01 -4.19 10.55
CA ASN A 343 27.26 -5.57 10.97
C ASN A 343 26.00 -6.43 11.08
N GLY A 344 25.00 -6.17 10.22
CA GLY A 344 23.77 -6.94 10.23
C GLY A 344 23.03 -6.88 11.57
N ILE A 345 22.53 -8.03 12.05
CA ILE A 345 21.78 -8.13 13.32
C ILE A 345 22.63 -7.74 14.53
N GLU A 346 23.93 -8.03 14.49
CA GLU A 346 24.85 -7.66 15.57
C GLU A 346 24.87 -6.14 15.83
N SER A 347 24.71 -5.32 14.76
CA SER A 347 24.59 -3.87 14.92
C SER A 347 23.34 -3.48 15.72
N PHE A 348 22.21 -4.12 15.50
CA PHE A 348 21.01 -3.84 16.29
C PHE A 348 21.17 -4.26 17.75
N ASN A 349 21.74 -5.44 18.00
CA ASN A 349 21.93 -5.96 19.35
C ASN A 349 22.93 -5.12 20.17
N ASN A 350 23.92 -4.53 19.53
CA ASN A 350 24.97 -3.73 20.16
C ASN A 350 24.71 -2.22 20.10
N MET A 351 23.60 -1.80 19.47
CA MET A 351 23.27 -0.39 19.32
C MET A 351 22.81 0.20 20.65
N ASN A 352 23.43 1.29 21.02
CA ASN A 352 23.02 2.15 22.12
C ASN A 352 23.31 3.61 21.74
N ASP A 353 22.89 4.56 22.57
CA ASP A 353 22.98 5.98 22.27
C ASP A 353 24.44 6.41 21.91
N ARG A 354 25.45 5.77 22.49
CA ARG A 354 26.87 6.10 22.23
C ARG A 354 27.38 5.50 20.93
N SER A 355 27.01 4.24 20.65
CA SER A 355 27.54 3.47 19.50
C SER A 355 26.70 3.62 18.23
N MET A 356 25.61 4.35 18.25
CA MET A 356 24.68 4.47 17.10
C MET A 356 25.42 4.85 15.81
N LEU A 357 26.28 5.88 15.84
CA LEU A 357 27.00 6.34 14.65
C LEU A 357 28.06 5.34 14.15
N THR A 358 28.55 4.42 15.00
CA THR A 358 29.51 3.39 14.61
C THR A 358 28.84 2.12 14.10
N GLN A 359 27.60 1.82 14.54
CA GLN A 359 26.84 0.64 14.14
C GLN A 359 26.02 0.87 12.87
N MET A 360 25.69 2.12 12.55
CA MET A 360 24.88 2.51 11.41
C MET A 360 25.73 3.18 10.32
N SER A 361 25.24 3.15 9.09
CA SER A 361 25.62 4.04 7.99
C SER A 361 24.42 4.93 7.70
N ALA A 362 24.63 6.23 7.71
CA ALA A 362 23.56 7.18 7.41
C ALA A 362 24.10 8.39 6.67
N THR A 363 23.40 8.79 5.61
CA THR A 363 23.67 10.01 4.84
C THR A 363 22.38 10.80 4.66
N LEU A 364 22.42 12.09 5.01
CA LEU A 364 21.40 13.06 4.64
C LEU A 364 21.97 13.92 3.52
N VAL A 365 21.28 13.98 2.41
CA VAL A 365 21.62 14.83 1.26
C VAL A 365 20.51 15.86 1.06
N VAL A 366 20.89 17.09 0.82
CA VAL A 366 19.96 18.20 0.55
C VAL A 366 20.50 19.05 -0.59
N GLU A 367 19.71 19.21 -1.64
CA GLU A 367 19.98 20.10 -2.74
C GLU A 367 19.40 21.50 -2.42
N THR A 368 20.17 22.54 -2.70
CA THR A 368 19.84 23.91 -2.32
C THR A 368 19.68 24.78 -3.57
N LYS A 369 19.13 25.97 -3.40
CA LYS A 369 19.14 27.00 -4.43
C LYS A 369 20.58 27.33 -4.83
N GLU A 370 20.76 27.74 -6.08
CA GLU A 370 22.05 28.07 -6.66
C GLU A 370 22.89 28.98 -5.74
N GLY A 371 24.10 28.56 -5.46
CA GLY A 371 25.08 29.25 -4.61
C GLY A 371 24.76 29.28 -3.11
N LYS A 372 23.76 28.54 -2.62
CA LYS A 372 23.35 28.55 -1.21
C LYS A 372 24.03 27.46 -0.36
N ALA A 373 24.50 26.38 -0.95
CA ALA A 373 25.10 25.27 -0.20
C ALA A 373 26.30 25.73 0.63
N LYS A 374 27.26 26.43 0.02
CA LYS A 374 28.43 26.94 0.72
C LYS A 374 28.06 27.86 1.89
N GLN A 375 27.09 28.78 1.67
CA GLN A 375 26.65 29.69 2.72
C GLN A 375 26.00 28.92 3.88
N LEU A 376 25.17 27.90 3.61
CA LEU A 376 24.55 27.08 4.64
C LEU A 376 25.59 26.30 5.44
N VAL A 377 26.63 25.78 4.80
CA VAL A 377 27.76 25.10 5.49
C VAL A 377 28.46 26.06 6.41
N GLU A 378 28.75 27.31 5.99
CA GLU A 378 29.35 28.34 6.84
C GLU A 378 28.40 28.77 7.99
N ASP A 379 27.09 28.93 7.72
CA ASP A 379 26.12 29.23 8.77
C ASP A 379 26.09 28.09 9.83
N MET A 380 26.20 26.81 9.42
CA MET A 380 26.28 25.64 10.31
C MET A 380 27.58 25.69 11.16
N LYS A 381 28.75 26.04 10.58
CA LYS A 381 29.98 26.22 11.34
C LYS A 381 29.80 27.29 12.41
N GLY A 382 29.30 28.48 12.06
CA GLY A 382 29.02 29.55 12.99
C GLY A 382 28.08 29.15 14.14
N LEU A 383 27.08 28.31 13.87
CA LEU A 383 26.21 27.77 14.90
C LEU A 383 26.95 26.80 15.84
N LEU A 384 27.76 25.90 15.28
CA LEU A 384 28.61 24.98 16.08
C LEU A 384 29.58 25.71 17.00
N GLU A 385 30.21 26.80 16.52
CA GLU A 385 31.05 27.67 17.32
C GLU A 385 30.29 28.30 18.49
N GLN A 386 29.11 28.85 18.23
CA GLN A 386 28.22 29.42 19.27
C GLN A 386 27.84 28.38 20.33
N LEU A 387 27.56 27.15 19.90
CA LEU A 387 27.20 26.04 20.77
C LEU A 387 28.44 25.36 21.41
N ARG A 388 29.68 25.79 21.07
CA ARG A 388 30.94 25.21 21.50
C ARG A 388 31.07 23.73 21.17
N VAL A 389 30.51 23.30 20.04
CA VAL A 389 30.66 21.94 19.51
C VAL A 389 31.94 21.89 18.67
N PRO A 390 32.93 21.04 19.00
CA PRO A 390 34.20 20.99 18.27
C PRO A 390 34.02 20.36 16.90
N PHE A 391 34.65 20.95 15.89
CA PHE A 391 34.75 20.43 14.55
C PHE A 391 36.15 20.63 13.96
N SER A 392 36.44 19.92 12.88
CA SER A 392 37.68 20.09 12.09
C SER A 392 37.29 20.50 10.68
N GLU A 393 37.92 21.51 10.12
CA GLU A 393 37.68 21.95 8.74
C GLU A 393 38.24 20.95 7.72
N THR A 394 37.57 20.87 6.56
CA THR A 394 38.00 20.16 5.35
C THR A 394 37.89 21.14 4.16
N ASP A 395 38.44 20.77 3.00
CA ASP A 395 38.46 21.64 1.81
C ASP A 395 37.04 22.02 1.33
N ASP A 396 36.07 21.16 1.54
CA ASP A 396 34.68 21.26 1.04
C ASP A 396 33.62 21.21 2.17
N GLY A 397 34.07 21.41 3.43
CA GLY A 397 33.14 21.37 4.56
C GLY A 397 33.83 21.28 5.92
N PHE A 398 33.37 20.36 6.77
CA PHE A 398 33.91 20.11 8.10
C PHE A 398 33.48 18.74 8.65
N SER A 399 34.15 18.31 9.73
CA SER A 399 33.81 17.10 10.49
C SER A 399 33.52 17.44 11.94
N ILE A 400 32.33 17.15 12.43
CA ILE A 400 31.91 17.34 13.82
C ILE A 400 32.50 16.24 14.68
N LYS A 401 33.19 16.63 15.76
CA LYS A 401 33.78 15.72 16.73
C LYS A 401 32.78 15.39 17.83
N THR A 402 32.11 14.28 17.69
CA THR A 402 30.97 13.92 18.55
C THR A 402 31.34 13.32 19.91
N ALA A 403 32.63 13.01 20.14
CA ALA A 403 33.12 12.42 21.40
C ALA A 403 32.76 13.26 22.64
N GLN A 404 32.75 14.60 22.52
CA GLN A 404 32.35 15.49 23.62
C GLN A 404 30.85 15.45 23.90
N MET A 405 30.06 14.99 22.92
CA MET A 405 28.60 14.75 23.07
C MET A 405 28.29 13.34 23.59
N GLY A 406 29.34 12.56 23.91
CA GLY A 406 29.23 11.19 24.41
C GLY A 406 28.91 10.16 23.31
N LEU A 407 29.06 10.52 22.05
CA LEU A 407 28.86 9.62 20.91
C LEU A 407 30.20 9.11 20.37
N GLU A 408 30.23 7.89 19.84
CA GLU A 408 31.36 7.29 19.16
C GLU A 408 31.25 7.49 17.65
N GLY A 409 32.25 8.06 17.02
CA GLY A 409 32.31 8.38 15.59
C GLY A 409 32.15 9.88 15.34
N ASP A 410 32.37 10.29 14.10
CA ASP A 410 32.27 11.68 13.65
C ASP A 410 31.18 11.84 12.62
N ILE A 411 30.68 13.06 12.45
CA ILE A 411 29.71 13.40 11.39
C ILE A 411 30.46 14.33 10.41
N SER A 412 30.57 13.91 9.16
CA SER A 412 31.14 14.72 8.07
C SER A 412 30.03 15.55 7.42
N VAL A 413 30.31 16.81 7.16
CA VAL A 413 29.44 17.71 6.38
C VAL A 413 30.26 18.20 5.20
N ARG A 414 29.77 18.01 3.98
CA ARG A 414 30.39 18.42 2.73
C ARG A 414 29.39 19.14 1.84
N HIS A 415 29.90 20.00 0.97
CA HIS A 415 29.14 20.50 -0.17
C HIS A 415 29.84 20.19 -1.49
N ASP A 416 29.06 19.92 -2.54
CA ASP A 416 29.52 19.79 -3.91
C ASP A 416 28.52 20.54 -4.81
N GLY A 417 28.96 21.66 -5.38
CA GLY A 417 28.04 22.58 -6.06
C GLY A 417 26.95 23.07 -5.10
N ASP A 418 25.70 22.81 -5.45
CA ASP A 418 24.53 23.20 -4.66
C ASP A 418 23.99 22.06 -3.77
N ILE A 419 24.74 20.95 -3.62
CA ILE A 419 24.37 19.81 -2.81
C ILE A 419 25.16 19.85 -1.49
N ILE A 420 24.46 19.62 -0.37
CA ILE A 420 25.05 19.41 0.96
C ILE A 420 24.79 17.96 1.36
N ALA A 421 25.82 17.27 1.83
CA ALA A 421 25.71 15.95 2.40
C ALA A 421 26.25 15.91 3.83
N LEU A 422 25.51 15.25 4.72
CA LEU A 422 25.89 14.95 6.09
C LEU A 422 25.93 13.44 6.25
N ALA A 423 27.07 12.88 6.68
CA ALA A 423 27.21 11.44 6.85
C ALA A 423 28.11 11.08 8.04
N ASN A 424 27.88 9.92 8.63
CA ASN A 424 28.76 9.33 9.66
C ASN A 424 29.81 8.38 9.08
N HIS A 425 30.12 8.55 7.81
CA HIS A 425 31.14 7.84 7.05
C HIS A 425 31.75 8.78 5.97
N PRO A 426 32.86 8.41 5.33
CA PRO A 426 33.37 9.19 4.20
C PRO A 426 32.37 9.30 3.07
N ILE A 427 32.11 10.51 2.61
CA ILE A 427 31.21 10.81 1.50
C ILE A 427 32.00 10.73 0.19
N ALA A 428 31.54 9.94 -0.75
CA ALA A 428 32.09 9.83 -2.10
C ALA A 428 30.97 10.03 -3.12
N LYS A 429 31.27 10.73 -4.22
CA LYS A 429 30.33 10.89 -5.33
C LYS A 429 30.63 9.82 -6.39
N ASP A 430 30.22 8.60 -6.14
CA ASP A 430 30.57 7.45 -6.99
C ASP A 430 29.39 6.61 -7.50
N ASN A 431 28.15 7.04 -7.24
CA ASN A 431 26.91 6.32 -7.59
C ASN A 431 26.93 4.84 -7.15
N ALA A 432 27.58 4.51 -6.04
CA ALA A 432 27.79 3.15 -5.61
C ALA A 432 26.61 2.57 -4.82
N ASN A 433 25.62 3.38 -4.45
CA ASN A 433 24.48 2.95 -3.63
C ASN A 433 23.66 1.88 -4.35
N LYS A 434 23.39 0.75 -3.66
CA LYS A 434 22.69 -0.41 -4.21
C LYS A 434 21.21 -0.15 -4.46
N VAL A 435 20.57 0.66 -3.64
CA VAL A 435 19.14 1.02 -3.79
C VAL A 435 18.94 1.83 -5.07
N VAL A 436 19.82 2.82 -5.32
CA VAL A 436 19.78 3.65 -6.53
C VAL A 436 20.01 2.81 -7.79
N LYS A 437 20.84 1.75 -7.70
CA LYS A 437 21.04 0.80 -8.82
C LYS A 437 19.88 -0.16 -9.02
N ALA A 438 19.16 -0.53 -7.96
CA ALA A 438 18.05 -1.47 -8.02
C ALA A 438 16.76 -0.81 -8.55
N PHE A 439 16.60 0.50 -8.31
CA PHE A 439 15.41 1.26 -8.66
C PHE A 439 15.76 2.53 -9.40
N ASP A 440 15.10 2.74 -10.54
CA ASP A 440 15.13 4.04 -11.21
C ASP A 440 14.11 4.96 -10.53
N ILE A 441 14.63 5.83 -9.65
CA ILE A 441 13.82 6.79 -8.88
C ILE A 441 13.99 8.22 -9.37
N THR A 442 14.76 8.45 -10.43
CA THR A 442 15.05 9.79 -10.95
C THR A 442 13.84 10.41 -11.66
N ASP A 443 12.87 9.61 -12.08
CA ASP A 443 11.59 10.06 -12.63
C ASP A 443 10.49 10.20 -11.56
N CYS A 444 10.83 10.09 -10.28
CA CYS A 444 9.90 10.18 -9.16
C CYS A 444 9.91 11.54 -8.50
N LEU A 445 8.77 11.95 -7.99
CA LEU A 445 8.62 13.06 -7.06
C LEU A 445 9.02 12.63 -5.64
N PHE A 446 8.71 11.39 -5.29
CA PHE A 446 8.96 10.79 -3.99
C PHE A 446 9.27 9.30 -4.11
N ALA A 447 10.21 8.81 -3.31
CA ALA A 447 10.53 7.40 -3.24
C ALA A 447 10.96 6.96 -1.83
N ILE A 448 10.50 5.77 -1.42
CA ILE A 448 11.04 5.03 -0.27
C ILE A 448 11.42 3.66 -0.81
N CYS A 449 12.71 3.35 -0.77
CA CYS A 449 13.22 2.12 -1.34
C CYS A 449 14.10 1.36 -0.35
N VAL A 450 14.02 0.04 -0.43
CA VAL A 450 14.87 -0.90 0.30
C VAL A 450 15.46 -1.88 -0.71
N ALA A 451 16.78 -2.06 -0.72
CA ALA A 451 17.43 -3.07 -1.55
C ALA A 451 18.46 -3.85 -0.72
N LEU A 452 18.16 -5.10 -0.48
CA LEU A 452 19.03 -6.05 0.22
C LEU A 452 19.39 -7.16 -0.77
N ASP A 453 20.63 -7.22 -1.19
CA ASP A 453 21.12 -8.40 -1.94
C ASP A 453 21.33 -9.58 -0.98
N LYS A 454 21.33 -10.80 -1.52
CA LYS A 454 21.52 -12.05 -0.76
C LYS A 454 22.81 -12.09 0.06
N ASP A 455 23.82 -11.30 -0.35
CA ASP A 455 25.09 -11.19 0.37
C ASP A 455 25.04 -10.18 1.52
N ASN A 456 23.94 -9.44 1.65
CA ASN A 456 23.75 -8.51 2.76
C ASN A 456 23.79 -9.27 4.09
N LYS A 457 24.60 -8.78 5.02
CA LYS A 457 24.83 -9.46 6.30
C LYS A 457 23.54 -9.69 7.09
N LEU A 458 22.58 -8.75 7.00
CA LEU A 458 21.28 -8.87 7.65
C LEU A 458 20.48 -10.10 7.14
N LEU A 459 20.45 -10.32 5.81
CA LEU A 459 19.76 -11.48 5.23
C LEU A 459 20.49 -12.78 5.54
N ARG A 460 21.83 -12.77 5.50
CA ARG A 460 22.62 -13.96 5.84
C ARG A 460 22.49 -14.37 7.31
N ASP A 461 22.42 -13.42 8.23
CA ASP A 461 22.21 -13.69 9.65
C ASP A 461 20.89 -14.44 9.92
N VAL A 462 19.88 -14.26 9.04
CA VAL A 462 18.59 -14.98 9.10
C VAL A 462 18.47 -16.12 8.08
N SER A 463 19.58 -16.48 7.43
CA SER A 463 19.62 -17.58 6.45
C SER A 463 18.68 -17.38 5.25
N ILE A 464 18.50 -16.15 4.78
CA ILE A 464 17.75 -15.83 3.58
C ILE A 464 18.71 -15.73 2.40
N ASP A 465 18.54 -16.65 1.42
CA ASP A 465 19.32 -16.71 0.17
C ASP A 465 18.50 -16.15 -0.99
N SER A 466 18.13 -14.88 -0.88
CA SER A 466 17.35 -14.16 -1.89
C SER A 466 17.66 -12.68 -1.84
N ASP A 467 17.60 -12.01 -3.00
CA ASP A 467 17.59 -10.56 -3.05
C ASP A 467 16.18 -10.08 -2.67
N VAL A 468 16.09 -9.07 -1.80
CA VAL A 468 14.83 -8.50 -1.32
C VAL A 468 14.80 -7.01 -1.64
N ASN A 469 13.93 -6.63 -2.56
CA ASN A 469 13.76 -5.26 -3.01
C ASN A 469 12.33 -4.79 -2.72
N MET A 470 12.20 -3.60 -2.13
CA MET A 470 10.90 -2.97 -1.87
C MET A 470 10.97 -1.49 -2.26
N ALA A 471 9.94 -0.99 -2.93
CA ALA A 471 9.86 0.42 -3.28
C ALA A 471 8.42 0.94 -3.19
N LEU A 472 8.26 2.08 -2.55
CA LEU A 472 7.09 2.95 -2.66
C LEU A 472 7.52 4.17 -3.47
N MET A 473 6.93 4.38 -4.63
CA MET A 473 7.30 5.45 -5.55
C MET A 473 6.07 6.26 -5.95
N VAL A 474 6.23 7.57 -6.05
CA VAL A 474 5.26 8.50 -6.61
C VAL A 474 5.90 9.13 -7.83
N LYS A 475 5.34 8.89 -9.00
CA LYS A 475 5.87 9.38 -10.27
C LYS A 475 5.67 10.88 -10.44
N SER A 476 6.65 11.52 -11.03
CA SER A 476 6.57 12.91 -11.48
C SER A 476 5.52 13.05 -12.59
N GLY A 477 4.88 14.20 -12.68
CA GLY A 477 3.95 14.56 -13.75
C GLY A 477 2.52 14.06 -13.60
N ASN A 478 2.27 12.93 -12.95
CA ASN A 478 0.92 12.36 -12.80
C ASN A 478 0.58 11.88 -11.39
N LEU A 479 1.53 11.90 -10.46
CA LEU A 479 1.42 11.42 -9.08
C LEU A 479 0.97 9.95 -8.95
N ASN A 480 1.04 9.17 -10.03
CA ASN A 480 0.77 7.74 -9.95
C ASN A 480 1.75 7.10 -8.96
N SER A 481 1.18 6.35 -8.04
CA SER A 481 1.97 5.75 -6.95
C SER A 481 2.03 4.24 -7.13
N SER A 482 3.18 3.65 -6.84
CA SER A 482 3.34 2.20 -6.86
C SER A 482 4.07 1.71 -5.61
N LEU A 483 3.57 0.60 -5.06
CA LEU A 483 4.27 -0.20 -4.06
C LEU A 483 4.72 -1.49 -4.74
N THR A 484 6.02 -1.72 -4.76
CA THR A 484 6.62 -2.93 -5.36
C THR A 484 7.36 -3.72 -4.28
N ILE A 485 7.19 -5.03 -4.30
CA ILE A 485 7.99 -6.01 -3.55
C ILE A 485 8.53 -7.00 -4.56
N GLU A 486 9.84 -7.17 -4.62
CA GLU A 486 10.52 -8.10 -5.51
C GLU A 486 11.47 -8.98 -4.69
N ILE A 487 11.36 -10.30 -4.87
CA ILE A 487 12.20 -11.29 -4.16
C ILE A 487 12.78 -12.23 -5.20
N LYS A 488 14.05 -12.02 -5.54
CA LYS A 488 14.79 -12.83 -6.53
C LYS A 488 15.64 -13.88 -5.85
N GLY A 489 15.58 -15.12 -6.34
CA GLY A 489 16.28 -16.27 -5.76
C GLY A 489 15.35 -17.18 -4.96
N GLY A 490 15.93 -18.10 -4.19
CA GLY A 490 15.17 -19.15 -3.50
C GLY A 490 14.66 -20.24 -4.45
N ASP A 491 13.61 -20.97 -4.04
CA ASP A 491 13.01 -22.01 -4.90
C ASP A 491 12.24 -21.37 -6.06
N SER A 492 12.64 -21.68 -7.28
CA SER A 492 12.01 -21.16 -8.51
C SER A 492 10.56 -21.61 -8.73
N LYS A 493 10.06 -22.55 -7.92
CA LYS A 493 8.65 -23.00 -7.95
C LYS A 493 7.75 -22.20 -7.03
N GLU A 494 8.31 -21.31 -6.22
CA GLU A 494 7.56 -20.52 -5.25
C GLU A 494 7.31 -19.12 -5.77
N GLY A 495 6.06 -18.69 -5.71
CA GLY A 495 5.70 -17.31 -6.03
C GLY A 495 6.14 -16.32 -4.94
N VAL A 496 6.11 -15.03 -5.26
CA VAL A 496 6.61 -13.95 -4.39
C VAL A 496 5.95 -13.93 -3.01
N ILE A 497 4.67 -14.32 -2.90
CA ILE A 497 3.95 -14.37 -1.61
C ILE A 497 4.52 -15.46 -0.72
N ALA A 498 4.79 -16.65 -1.27
CA ALA A 498 5.41 -17.74 -0.51
C ALA A 498 6.80 -17.36 -0.02
N LYS A 499 7.60 -16.72 -0.89
CA LYS A 499 8.93 -16.21 -0.55
C LYS A 499 8.87 -15.15 0.57
N ALA A 500 7.97 -14.17 0.45
CA ALA A 500 7.76 -13.13 1.46
C ALA A 500 7.33 -13.72 2.82
N ALA A 501 6.42 -14.68 2.82
CA ALA A 501 5.98 -15.35 4.04
C ALA A 501 7.12 -16.08 4.76
N LYS A 502 8.00 -16.76 4.03
CA LYS A 502 9.19 -17.42 4.58
C LYS A 502 10.15 -16.42 5.22
N ILE A 503 10.37 -15.26 4.58
CA ILE A 503 11.19 -14.18 5.12
C ILE A 503 10.61 -13.66 6.43
N ILE A 504 9.30 -13.36 6.46
CA ILE A 504 8.61 -12.89 7.67
C ILE A 504 8.72 -13.93 8.81
N LEU A 505 8.54 -15.21 8.50
CA LEU A 505 8.67 -16.29 9.49
C LEU A 505 10.10 -16.45 10.00
N ALA A 506 11.12 -16.26 9.16
CA ALA A 506 12.51 -16.27 9.57
C ALA A 506 12.82 -15.09 10.53
N LEU A 507 12.33 -13.89 10.19
CA LEU A 507 12.50 -12.69 11.04
C LEU A 507 11.77 -12.81 12.40
N LYS A 508 10.62 -13.48 12.47
CA LYS A 508 9.88 -13.69 13.73
C LYS A 508 10.57 -14.64 14.71
N LYS A 509 11.52 -15.45 14.23
CA LYS A 509 12.26 -16.40 15.07
C LYS A 509 13.50 -15.77 15.74
N MET A 510 13.78 -14.52 15.42
CA MET A 510 14.83 -13.69 16.03
C MET A 510 14.32 -13.01 17.31
#